data_c8067dd4cce0292db19df5379f372474
#
_entry.id   c8067dd4cce0292db19df5379f372474
#
_cell.length_a   1.000
_cell.length_b   1.000
_cell.length_c   1.000
_cell.angle_alpha   90.00
_cell.angle_beta   90.00
_cell.angle_gamma   90.00
#
_symmetry.space_group_name_H-M   'P 1'
#
loop_
_entity.id
_entity.type
_entity.pdbx_description
1 polymer ?
#
loop_
_entity_poly.entity_id
_entity_poly.type
_entity_poly.pdbx_seq_one_letter_code
_entity_poly.pdbx_strand_id
1 'polypeptide(L)'
;MTNRKLAYIVKDQKPLVLAAHDTVQLACRCMWERRAGSVLVIDDQQRLSGIFTGRDAVRTLAEGKEAAVTTLAQAMTPNPVTITPENRAIDALRAMSDGGFRHLPVIEDGRIWGIVSRGDFTGMEIDRLDEETHLWECIR
;
A
#
# COMPACT_ATOMS: atom_id res chain seq x y z
N MET A 1 -3.51 22.71 -4.14
CA MET A 1 -2.11 22.40 -4.37
C MET A 1 -1.97 21.05 -5.06
N THR A 2 -1.12 20.99 -6.08
CA THR A 2 -0.92 19.79 -6.90
C THR A 2 0.06 18.79 -6.30
N ASN A 3 0.71 19.12 -5.18
CA ASN A 3 1.72 18.28 -4.53
C ASN A 3 1.50 18.28 -3.02
N ARG A 4 0.45 17.58 -2.62
CA ARG A 4 0.03 17.51 -1.21
C ARG A 4 0.99 16.68 -0.37
N LYS A 5 1.16 17.03 0.91
CA LYS A 5 1.84 16.18 1.88
C LYS A 5 0.99 14.92 2.12
N LEU A 6 1.66 13.78 2.31
CA LEU A 6 0.97 12.51 2.58
C LEU A 6 0.18 12.55 3.88
N ALA A 7 0.68 13.28 4.89
CA ALA A 7 -0.07 13.49 6.13
C ALA A 7 -1.48 14.01 5.87
N TYR A 8 -1.63 14.92 4.91
CA TYR A 8 -2.94 15.46 4.54
C TYR A 8 -3.82 14.41 3.88
N ILE A 9 -3.25 13.59 3.00
CA ILE A 9 -4.00 12.56 2.27
C ILE A 9 -4.54 11.48 3.20
N VAL A 10 -3.77 11.09 4.22
CA VAL A 10 -4.14 9.98 5.12
C VAL A 10 -4.80 10.43 6.44
N LYS A 11 -4.96 11.72 6.67
CA LYS A 11 -5.37 12.27 7.98
C LYS A 11 -6.66 11.67 8.56
N ASP A 12 -7.61 11.31 7.73
CA ASP A 12 -8.91 10.78 8.16
C ASP A 12 -9.06 9.29 7.86
N GLN A 13 -7.98 8.62 7.49
CA GLN A 13 -8.04 7.21 7.15
C GLN A 13 -8.15 6.32 8.39
N LYS A 14 -8.90 5.23 8.21
CA LYS A 14 -8.90 4.09 9.12
C LYS A 14 -8.46 2.89 8.30
N PRO A 15 -7.15 2.69 8.12
CA PRO A 15 -6.67 1.61 7.27
C PRO A 15 -7.05 0.25 7.85
N LEU A 16 -7.25 -0.73 6.96
CA LEU A 16 -7.43 -2.10 7.39
C LEU A 16 -6.11 -2.62 7.94
N VAL A 17 -6.15 -3.10 9.18
CA VAL A 17 -4.98 -3.68 9.86
C VAL A 17 -5.38 -5.03 10.42
N LEU A 18 -4.66 -6.08 10.07
CA LEU A 18 -4.87 -7.42 10.55
C LEU A 18 -3.56 -8.00 11.08
N ALA A 19 -3.67 -9.07 11.86
CA ALA A 19 -2.51 -9.76 12.42
C ALA A 19 -1.95 -10.78 11.43
N ALA A 20 -0.66 -11.08 11.55
CA ALA A 20 0.01 -12.04 10.69
C ALA A 20 -0.61 -13.45 10.75
N HIS A 21 -1.22 -13.82 11.89
CA HIS A 21 -1.88 -15.12 12.04
C HIS A 21 -3.32 -15.16 11.51
N ASP A 22 -3.88 -14.02 11.11
CA ASP A 22 -5.20 -13.99 10.49
C ASP A 22 -5.14 -14.64 9.10
N THR A 23 -6.29 -15.09 8.60
CA THR A 23 -6.35 -15.83 7.34
C THR A 23 -6.51 -14.92 6.14
N VAL A 24 -6.11 -15.43 4.99
CA VAL A 24 -6.36 -14.79 3.69
C VAL A 24 -7.86 -14.58 3.48
N GLN A 25 -8.69 -15.54 3.90
CA GLN A 25 -10.15 -15.42 3.76
C GLN A 25 -10.68 -14.21 4.53
N LEU A 26 -10.23 -14.03 5.78
CA LEU A 26 -10.64 -12.87 6.58
C LEU A 26 -10.20 -11.56 5.90
N ALA A 27 -8.97 -11.50 5.43
CA ALA A 27 -8.46 -10.30 4.74
C ALA A 27 -9.30 -9.99 3.50
N CYS A 28 -9.58 -10.99 2.68
CA CYS A 28 -10.38 -10.80 1.47
C CYS A 28 -11.80 -10.34 1.79
N ARG A 29 -12.40 -10.88 2.85
CA ARG A 29 -13.73 -10.46 3.30
C ARG A 29 -13.71 -8.97 3.73
N CYS A 30 -12.74 -8.58 4.54
CA CYS A 30 -12.60 -7.20 4.99
C CYS A 30 -12.38 -6.25 3.81
N MET A 31 -11.54 -6.63 2.88
CA MET A 31 -11.26 -5.83 1.67
C MET A 31 -12.52 -5.66 0.82
N TRP A 32 -13.27 -6.74 0.65
CA TRP A 32 -14.51 -6.71 -0.13
C TRP A 32 -15.56 -5.83 0.54
N GLU A 33 -15.79 -6.01 1.84
CA GLU A 33 -16.80 -5.25 2.60
C GLU A 33 -16.46 -3.76 2.67
N ARG A 34 -15.20 -3.40 2.81
CA ARG A 34 -14.76 -2.01 2.92
C ARG A 34 -14.30 -1.41 1.59
N ARG A 35 -14.40 -2.17 0.51
CA ARG A 35 -13.95 -1.75 -0.83
C ARG A 35 -12.50 -1.22 -0.79
N ALA A 36 -11.66 -1.90 -0.03
CA ALA A 36 -10.24 -1.57 0.08
C ALA A 36 -9.41 -2.53 -0.75
N GLY A 37 -8.34 -2.04 -1.33
CA GLY A 37 -7.44 -2.84 -2.16
C GLY A 37 -6.27 -3.46 -1.40
N SER A 38 -6.16 -3.19 -0.11
CA SER A 38 -5.03 -3.67 0.69
C SER A 38 -5.36 -3.79 2.17
N VAL A 39 -4.55 -4.60 2.86
CA VAL A 39 -4.57 -4.76 4.31
C VAL A 39 -3.12 -4.60 4.79
N LEU A 40 -2.91 -3.82 5.82
CA LEU A 40 -1.63 -3.76 6.51
C LEU A 40 -1.57 -4.90 7.53
N VAL A 41 -0.45 -5.63 7.54
CA VAL A 41 -0.27 -6.78 8.42
C VAL A 41 0.73 -6.41 9.51
N ILE A 42 0.32 -6.58 10.75
CA ILE A 42 1.14 -6.25 11.92
C ILE A 42 1.57 -7.51 12.67
N ASP A 43 2.69 -7.40 13.36
CA ASP A 43 3.20 -8.44 14.23
C ASP A 43 2.64 -8.31 15.66
N ASP A 44 3.08 -9.17 16.57
CA ASP A 44 2.64 -9.17 17.97
C ASP A 44 3.02 -7.89 18.72
N GLN A 45 3.97 -7.12 18.20
CA GLN A 45 4.41 -5.85 18.78
C GLN A 45 3.73 -4.64 18.14
N GLN A 46 2.68 -4.87 17.35
CA GLN A 46 1.91 -3.83 16.65
C GLN A 46 2.72 -3.09 15.60
N ARG A 47 3.78 -3.69 15.10
CA ARG A 47 4.61 -3.11 14.03
C ARG A 47 4.23 -3.69 12.68
N LEU A 48 4.38 -2.87 11.64
CA LEU A 48 4.13 -3.33 10.27
C LEU A 48 5.09 -4.45 9.90
N SER A 49 4.55 -5.61 9.54
CA SER A 49 5.35 -6.75 9.07
C SER A 49 5.15 -7.05 7.59
N GLY A 50 4.03 -6.63 7.01
CA GLY A 50 3.76 -6.89 5.61
C GLY A 50 2.56 -6.13 5.10
N ILE A 51 2.28 -6.33 3.82
CA ILE A 51 1.07 -5.83 3.16
C ILE A 51 0.44 -6.96 2.36
N PHE A 52 -0.88 -7.04 2.40
CA PHE A 52 -1.65 -8.00 1.61
C PHE A 52 -2.59 -7.24 0.68
N THR A 53 -2.47 -7.49 -0.60
CA THR A 53 -3.23 -6.77 -1.63
C THR A 53 -4.09 -7.74 -2.45
N GLY A 54 -4.95 -7.19 -3.32
CA GLY A 54 -5.72 -7.99 -4.25
C GLY A 54 -4.83 -8.86 -5.14
N ARG A 55 -3.64 -8.36 -5.50
CA ARG A 55 -2.66 -9.14 -6.27
C ARG A 55 -2.16 -10.36 -5.49
N ASP A 56 -1.93 -10.21 -4.20
CA ASP A 56 -1.54 -11.33 -3.32
C ASP A 56 -2.68 -12.35 -3.21
N ALA A 57 -3.93 -11.89 -3.18
CA ALA A 57 -5.10 -12.78 -3.19
C ALA A 57 -5.16 -13.60 -4.47
N VAL A 58 -4.94 -12.97 -5.62
CA VAL A 58 -4.91 -13.66 -6.91
C VAL A 58 -3.78 -14.70 -6.93
N ARG A 59 -2.60 -14.34 -6.44
CA ARG A 59 -1.48 -15.28 -6.35
C ARG A 59 -1.83 -16.50 -5.48
N THR A 60 -2.46 -16.27 -4.33
CA THR A 60 -2.90 -17.34 -3.43
C THR A 60 -3.82 -18.32 -4.15
N LEU A 61 -4.79 -17.81 -4.91
CA LEU A 61 -5.68 -18.64 -5.73
C LEU A 61 -4.92 -19.39 -6.82
N ALA A 62 -4.02 -18.69 -7.52
CA ALA A 62 -3.26 -19.29 -8.63
C ALA A 62 -2.35 -20.43 -8.14
N GLU A 63 -1.84 -20.33 -6.91
CA GLU A 63 -1.00 -21.36 -6.31
C GLU A 63 -1.82 -22.52 -5.72
N GLY A 64 -3.14 -22.47 -5.80
CA GLY A 64 -4.03 -23.53 -5.31
C GLY A 64 -4.15 -23.62 -3.80
N LYS A 65 -3.78 -22.56 -3.08
CA LYS A 65 -3.86 -22.54 -1.61
C LYS A 65 -5.28 -22.22 -1.15
N GLU A 66 -5.67 -22.82 -0.03
CA GLU A 66 -6.98 -22.57 0.55
C GLU A 66 -6.96 -21.31 1.43
N ALA A 67 -7.78 -20.32 1.07
CA ALA A 67 -7.85 -19.05 1.78
C ALA A 67 -8.22 -19.20 3.26
N ALA A 68 -9.06 -20.19 3.58
CA ALA A 68 -9.55 -20.40 4.94
C ALA A 68 -8.48 -20.87 5.93
N VAL A 69 -7.39 -21.45 5.44
CA VAL A 69 -6.30 -22.01 6.27
C VAL A 69 -4.94 -21.38 5.98
N THR A 70 -4.84 -20.53 4.98
CA THR A 70 -3.59 -19.83 4.65
C THR A 70 -3.52 -18.55 5.49
N THR A 71 -2.43 -18.33 6.21
CA THR A 71 -2.25 -17.14 7.03
C THR A 71 -1.72 -15.98 6.20
N LEU A 72 -1.93 -14.76 6.70
CA LEU A 72 -1.36 -13.58 6.07
C LEU A 72 0.16 -13.60 6.11
N ALA A 73 0.75 -14.15 7.17
CA ALA A 73 2.20 -14.33 7.24
C ALA A 73 2.73 -15.12 6.04
N GLN A 74 1.98 -16.12 5.57
CA GLN A 74 2.36 -16.96 4.43
C GLN A 74 2.13 -16.29 3.08
N ALA A 75 1.07 -15.46 2.97
CA ALA A 75 0.61 -14.93 1.68
C ALA A 75 0.97 -13.47 1.45
N MET A 76 1.28 -12.70 2.48
CA MET A 76 1.59 -11.28 2.38
C MET A 76 2.90 -11.01 1.63
N THR A 77 3.06 -9.77 1.19
CA THR A 77 4.36 -9.25 0.78
C THR A 77 5.04 -8.74 2.05
N PRO A 78 6.15 -9.37 2.49
CA PRO A 78 6.82 -8.94 3.73
C PRO A 78 7.68 -7.71 3.48
N ASN A 79 7.94 -6.97 4.56
CA ASN A 79 8.83 -5.81 4.54
C ASN A 79 8.52 -4.84 3.40
N PRO A 80 7.29 -4.32 3.30
CA PRO A 80 6.94 -3.45 2.19
C PRO A 80 7.74 -2.16 2.23
N VAL A 81 7.92 -1.54 1.06
CA VAL A 81 8.45 -0.19 0.99
C VAL A 81 7.49 0.74 1.71
N THR A 82 7.99 1.61 2.55
CA THR A 82 7.19 2.59 3.31
C THR A 82 7.65 4.01 3.00
N ILE A 83 6.83 4.97 3.38
CA ILE A 83 7.12 6.38 3.19
C ILE A 83 6.64 7.14 4.43
N THR A 84 7.16 8.34 4.66
CA THR A 84 6.79 9.13 5.83
C THR A 84 5.68 10.12 5.50
N PRO A 85 4.90 10.58 6.52
CA PRO A 85 3.83 11.56 6.28
C PRO A 85 4.35 12.92 5.83
N GLU A 86 5.62 13.24 6.04
CA GLU A 86 6.23 14.50 5.59
C GLU A 86 6.54 14.49 4.09
N ASN A 87 6.64 13.32 3.47
CA ASN A 87 6.80 13.22 2.03
C ASN A 87 5.56 13.75 1.31
N ARG A 88 5.72 14.05 0.03
CA ARG A 88 4.66 14.61 -0.80
C ARG A 88 4.13 13.59 -1.80
N ALA A 89 3.01 13.94 -2.41
CA ALA A 89 2.35 13.08 -3.40
C ALA A 89 3.32 12.60 -4.50
N ILE A 90 4.16 13.49 -5.01
CA ILE A 90 5.10 13.13 -6.08
C ILE A 90 6.12 12.07 -5.62
N ASP A 91 6.54 12.12 -4.35
CA ASP A 91 7.46 11.15 -3.79
C ASP A 91 6.83 9.75 -3.76
N ALA A 92 5.56 9.68 -3.33
CA ALA A 92 4.82 8.42 -3.30
C ALA A 92 4.56 7.86 -4.69
N LEU A 93 4.16 8.71 -5.64
CA LEU A 93 3.93 8.30 -7.02
C LEU A 93 5.20 7.78 -7.67
N ARG A 94 6.32 8.44 -7.40
CA ARG A 94 7.62 8.02 -7.92
C ARG A 94 8.04 6.67 -7.32
N ALA A 95 7.86 6.48 -6.01
CA ALA A 95 8.16 5.21 -5.34
C ALA A 95 7.31 4.06 -5.90
N MET A 96 6.02 4.31 -6.13
CA MET A 96 5.13 3.30 -6.71
C MET A 96 5.51 2.96 -8.15
N SER A 97 5.85 3.98 -8.94
CA SER A 97 6.27 3.79 -10.33
C SER A 97 7.57 2.99 -10.41
N ASP A 98 8.57 3.35 -9.61
CA ASP A 98 9.88 2.69 -9.61
C ASP A 98 9.79 1.25 -9.11
N GLY A 99 8.94 1.00 -8.11
CA GLY A 99 8.81 -0.33 -7.50
C GLY A 99 7.78 -1.23 -8.18
N GLY A 100 6.95 -0.69 -9.06
CA GLY A 100 5.90 -1.46 -9.75
C GLY A 100 4.75 -1.86 -8.84
N PHE A 101 4.49 -1.12 -7.77
CA PHE A 101 3.37 -1.39 -6.85
C PHE A 101 2.41 -0.20 -6.78
N ARG A 102 1.21 -0.43 -6.26
CA ARG A 102 0.12 0.56 -6.27
C ARG A 102 -0.34 0.98 -4.89
N HIS A 103 0.26 0.45 -3.83
CA HIS A 103 -0.08 0.72 -2.44
C HIS A 103 1.19 0.98 -1.65
N LEU A 104 1.17 1.99 -0.80
CA LEU A 104 2.37 2.43 -0.09
C LEU A 104 1.99 2.80 1.34
N PRO A 105 2.44 2.05 2.36
CA PRO A 105 2.17 2.39 3.75
C PRO A 105 2.89 3.67 4.16
N VAL A 106 2.20 4.51 4.91
CA VAL A 106 2.73 5.76 5.45
C VAL A 106 3.04 5.51 6.93
N ILE A 107 4.32 5.51 7.28
CA ILE A 107 4.82 5.13 8.60
C ILE A 107 5.76 6.21 9.13
N GLU A 108 5.68 6.50 10.42
CA GLU A 108 6.64 7.36 11.10
C GLU A 108 6.86 6.87 12.52
N ASP A 109 8.13 6.72 12.92
CA ASP A 109 8.53 6.26 14.24
C ASP A 109 7.84 4.96 14.68
N GLY A 110 7.70 4.02 13.75
CA GLY A 110 7.05 2.74 14.00
C GLY A 110 5.53 2.81 14.05
N ARG A 111 4.94 3.99 13.89
CA ARG A 111 3.50 4.20 13.93
C ARG A 111 2.93 4.22 12.53
N ILE A 112 1.82 3.50 12.34
CA ILE A 112 1.08 3.51 11.08
C ILE A 112 0.22 4.76 11.01
N TRP A 113 0.46 5.60 10.00
CA TRP A 113 -0.35 6.79 9.71
C TRP A 113 -1.49 6.46 8.76
N GLY A 114 -1.27 5.55 7.83
CA GLY A 114 -2.26 5.17 6.85
C GLY A 114 -1.60 4.45 5.68
N ILE A 115 -2.33 4.42 4.57
CA ILE A 115 -1.84 3.84 3.33
C ILE A 115 -2.31 4.72 2.18
N VAL A 116 -1.43 4.95 1.22
CA VAL A 116 -1.81 5.64 -0.03
C VAL A 116 -1.82 4.65 -1.17
N SER A 117 -2.82 4.79 -2.05
CA SER A 117 -2.91 4.02 -3.28
C SER A 117 -2.87 4.97 -4.46
N ARG A 118 -2.63 4.42 -5.64
CA ARG A 118 -2.56 5.22 -6.86
C ARG A 118 -3.82 6.07 -7.05
N GLY A 119 -4.99 5.56 -6.68
CA GLY A 119 -6.27 6.26 -6.81
C GLY A 119 -6.45 7.45 -5.87
N ASP A 120 -5.60 7.61 -4.86
CA ASP A 120 -5.68 8.75 -3.92
C ASP A 120 -5.15 10.05 -4.52
N PHE A 121 -4.48 9.99 -5.65
CA PHE A 121 -3.81 11.13 -6.26
C PHE A 121 -4.66 11.77 -7.35
N THR A 122 -4.54 13.09 -7.47
CA THR A 122 -5.25 13.85 -8.50
C THR A 122 -4.54 13.73 -9.85
N GLY A 123 -5.29 14.01 -10.95
CA GLY A 123 -4.72 13.98 -12.29
C GLY A 123 -3.51 14.89 -12.46
N MET A 124 -3.51 16.07 -11.82
CA MET A 124 -2.39 17.01 -11.90
C MET A 124 -1.13 16.48 -11.23
N GLU A 125 -1.27 15.73 -10.14
CA GLU A 125 -0.13 15.09 -9.46
C GLU A 125 0.46 13.98 -10.34
N ILE A 126 -0.37 13.21 -11.01
CA ILE A 126 0.04 12.15 -11.93
C ILE A 126 0.73 12.76 -13.16
N ASP A 127 0.17 13.83 -13.71
CA ASP A 127 0.74 14.54 -14.86
C ASP A 127 2.14 15.06 -14.54
N ARG A 128 2.35 15.56 -13.32
CA ARG A 128 3.67 16.01 -12.88
C ARG A 128 4.70 14.88 -12.90
N LEU A 129 4.33 13.69 -12.45
CA LEU A 129 5.20 12.52 -12.52
C LEU A 129 5.56 12.18 -13.96
N ASP A 130 4.56 12.18 -14.86
CA ASP A 130 4.75 11.87 -16.27
C ASP A 130 5.68 12.90 -16.93
N GLU A 131 5.52 14.18 -16.61
CA GLU A 131 6.40 15.25 -17.09
C GLU A 131 7.84 15.05 -16.64
N GLU A 132 8.06 14.75 -15.36
CA GLU A 132 9.41 14.50 -14.83
C GLU A 132 10.04 13.28 -15.50
N THR A 133 9.29 12.20 -15.67
CA THR A 133 9.77 10.99 -16.32
C THR A 133 10.18 11.27 -17.77
N HIS A 134 9.34 12.00 -18.50
CA HIS A 134 9.63 12.38 -19.88
C HIS A 134 10.89 13.25 -19.97
N LEU A 135 11.04 14.19 -19.06
CA LEU A 135 12.23 15.05 -19.01
C LEU A 135 13.51 14.23 -18.84
N TRP A 136 13.50 13.26 -17.94
CA TRP A 136 14.64 12.37 -17.72
C TRP A 136 14.97 11.52 -18.95
N GLU A 137 13.97 11.04 -19.65
CA GLU A 137 14.16 10.28 -20.88
C GLU A 137 14.78 11.13 -21.99
N CYS A 138 14.44 12.41 -22.04
CA CYS A 138 15.02 13.33 -23.04
C CYS A 138 16.46 13.70 -22.75
N ILE A 139 16.92 13.60 -21.50
CA ILE A 139 18.27 13.98 -21.09
C ILE A 139 19.30 12.86 -21.32
N ARG A 140 18.87 11.64 -21.44
CA ARG A 140 19.75 10.47 -21.65
C ARG A 140 20.47 10.52 -22.99
#